data_5b9f5c7a9ce39bd362d7a8424f5e9828
#
_entry.id   5b9f5c7a9ce39bd362d7a8424f5e9828
#
_cell.length_a   1.000
_cell.length_b   1.000
_cell.length_c   1.000
_cell.angle_alpha   90.00
_cell.angle_beta   90.00
_cell.angle_gamma   90.00
#
_symmetry.space_group_name_H-M   'P 1'
#
loop_
_entity.id
_entity.type
_entity.pdbx_description
1 polymer ?
#
loop_
_entity_poly.entity_id
_entity_poly.type
_entity_poly.pdbx_seq_one_letter_code
_entity_poly.pdbx_strand_id
1 'polypeptide(L)'
;MTITKLEKCSRAIALTLFTAGLTMGAVSTVSAGTLDDLREQGYATVAVANEPPYSDIKGDGYVSGAAPDVARAVMKKLGVPELRAKVVGYGAMIPALMARRVDMATSGLYIKPKRCESIIYSEPDLCGAEAFAVKKGNPLNILTYEDIGNNKNVTMTTCAGCAEEAYALERGVSKDQIKIMTDPPSGKKMLQQGRVDVFALSGLGTADLLKKMNDPSLEIVMPVTGVPMGCAGAAFNSDDTAFRAAYDEALAELKASGEFAAIVEPYGFSAAATLAVKRDDFCPGN
;
A
#
# COMPACT_ATOMS: atom_id res chain seq x y z
N MET A 1 -27.75 -16.80 -90.11
CA MET A 1 -28.03 -18.14 -90.49
C MET A 1 -28.07 -18.97 -89.20
N THR A 2 -29.25 -19.55 -88.97
CA THR A 2 -29.66 -20.68 -88.11
C THR A 2 -29.65 -20.51 -86.62
N ILE A 3 -30.73 -20.13 -86.05
CA ILE A 3 -31.88 -20.77 -85.35
C ILE A 3 -31.58 -22.15 -84.75
N THR A 4 -31.76 -22.36 -83.47
CA THR A 4 -32.64 -23.36 -82.82
C THR A 4 -32.59 -23.22 -81.28
N LYS A 5 -33.72 -22.85 -80.72
CA LYS A 5 -34.74 -23.58 -79.91
C LYS A 5 -34.27 -24.14 -78.59
N LEU A 6 -34.84 -23.53 -77.56
CA LEU A 6 -35.76 -24.08 -76.56
C LEU A 6 -35.36 -25.38 -75.84
N GLU A 7 -35.31 -25.31 -74.50
CA GLU A 7 -36.31 -26.05 -73.72
C GLU A 7 -36.31 -25.55 -72.24
N LYS A 8 -37.53 -25.41 -71.73
CA LYS A 8 -37.85 -25.10 -70.34
C LYS A 8 -37.61 -26.31 -69.43
N CYS A 9 -36.95 -26.16 -68.38
CA CYS A 9 -37.11 -27.08 -67.24
C CYS A 9 -37.29 -26.28 -65.94
N SER A 10 -38.54 -26.18 -65.49
CA SER A 10 -38.93 -25.76 -64.16
C SER A 10 -38.33 -26.76 -63.13
N ARG A 11 -37.54 -26.28 -62.24
CA ARG A 11 -37.30 -26.98 -60.97
C ARG A 11 -37.50 -26.03 -59.82
N ALA A 12 -38.58 -26.30 -59.08
CA ALA A 12 -38.90 -25.69 -57.78
C ALA A 12 -37.74 -25.96 -56.82
N ILE A 13 -37.08 -24.89 -56.37
CA ILE A 13 -36.14 -25.00 -55.25
C ILE A 13 -36.91 -24.60 -54.00
N ALA A 14 -37.13 -25.60 -53.14
CA ALA A 14 -37.69 -25.42 -51.81
C ALA A 14 -36.71 -24.59 -50.98
N LEU A 15 -37.17 -23.43 -50.52
CA LEU A 15 -36.45 -22.51 -49.65
C LEU A 15 -36.59 -23.04 -48.22
N THR A 16 -35.60 -23.80 -47.74
CA THR A 16 -35.50 -24.23 -46.35
C THR A 16 -34.96 -23.05 -45.54
N LEU A 17 -35.81 -22.36 -44.80
CA LEU A 17 -35.44 -21.35 -43.82
C LEU A 17 -34.71 -22.05 -42.67
N PHE A 18 -33.39 -21.95 -42.67
CA PHE A 18 -32.55 -22.34 -41.51
C PHE A 18 -32.58 -21.18 -40.52
N THR A 19 -33.48 -21.23 -39.53
CA THR A 19 -33.46 -20.36 -38.35
C THR A 19 -32.27 -20.70 -37.49
N ALA A 20 -31.15 -19.98 -37.72
CA ALA A 20 -30.02 -19.99 -36.80
C ALA A 20 -30.47 -19.30 -35.50
N GLY A 21 -30.81 -20.08 -34.51
CA GLY A 21 -31.02 -19.60 -33.13
C GLY A 21 -29.74 -19.02 -32.60
N LEU A 22 -29.64 -17.69 -32.58
CA LEU A 22 -28.62 -16.96 -31.85
C LEU A 22 -28.87 -17.17 -30.36
N THR A 23 -28.27 -18.19 -29.77
CA THR A 23 -28.14 -18.28 -28.32
C THR A 23 -27.20 -17.17 -27.90
N MET A 24 -27.77 -16.05 -27.47
CA MET A 24 -27.09 -15.03 -26.71
C MET A 24 -26.67 -15.70 -25.39
N GLY A 25 -25.44 -16.28 -25.39
CA GLY A 25 -24.78 -16.65 -24.17
C GLY A 25 -24.69 -15.38 -23.33
N ALA A 26 -25.44 -15.31 -22.24
CA ALA A 26 -25.19 -14.32 -21.21
C ALA A 26 -23.74 -14.50 -20.79
N VAL A 27 -22.87 -13.61 -21.26
CA VAL A 27 -21.56 -13.39 -20.65
C VAL A 27 -21.89 -12.86 -19.27
N SER A 28 -22.02 -13.77 -18.28
CA SER A 28 -21.95 -13.39 -16.90
C SER A 28 -20.58 -12.72 -16.77
N THR A 29 -20.56 -11.40 -16.67
CA THR A 29 -19.46 -10.69 -16.08
C THR A 29 -19.37 -11.25 -14.67
N VAL A 30 -18.53 -12.25 -14.49
CA VAL A 30 -18.03 -12.63 -13.19
C VAL A 30 -17.33 -11.36 -12.70
N SER A 31 -18.07 -10.54 -11.95
CA SER A 31 -17.46 -9.65 -10.98
C SER A 31 -16.80 -10.64 -10.02
N ALA A 32 -15.53 -10.89 -10.26
CA ALA A 32 -14.75 -11.76 -9.43
C ALA A 32 -14.99 -11.32 -7.99
N GLY A 33 -15.64 -12.12 -7.20
CA GLY A 33 -15.64 -11.98 -5.76
C GLY A 33 -14.19 -12.21 -5.36
N THR A 34 -13.38 -11.15 -5.39
CA THR A 34 -11.92 -11.23 -5.24
C THR A 34 -11.51 -12.20 -4.13
N LEU A 35 -12.27 -12.23 -3.02
CA LEU A 35 -11.98 -13.15 -1.93
C LEU A 35 -12.23 -14.64 -2.28
N ASP A 36 -13.27 -14.94 -3.06
CA ASP A 36 -13.56 -16.34 -3.45
C ASP A 36 -12.53 -16.86 -4.44
N ASP A 37 -12.09 -16.02 -5.37
CA ASP A 37 -11.00 -16.35 -6.28
C ASP A 37 -9.67 -16.59 -5.51
N LEU A 38 -9.41 -15.77 -4.48
CA LEU A 38 -8.24 -15.93 -3.61
C LEU A 38 -8.30 -17.24 -2.78
N ARG A 39 -9.49 -17.64 -2.34
CA ARG A 39 -9.71 -18.93 -1.66
C ARG A 39 -9.45 -20.10 -2.59
N GLU A 40 -9.93 -20.01 -3.83
CA GLU A 40 -9.77 -21.08 -4.82
C GLU A 40 -8.29 -21.22 -5.22
N GLN A 41 -7.58 -20.12 -5.44
CA GLN A 41 -6.15 -20.17 -5.77
C GLN A 41 -5.22 -20.43 -4.57
N GLY A 42 -5.71 -20.22 -3.33
CA GLY A 42 -5.00 -20.50 -2.09
C GLY A 42 -3.96 -19.44 -1.66
N TYR A 43 -3.84 -18.32 -2.36
CA TYR A 43 -2.91 -17.24 -2.01
C TYR A 43 -3.45 -15.86 -2.40
N ALA A 44 -2.89 -14.82 -1.79
CA ALA A 44 -3.07 -13.44 -2.22
C ALA A 44 -1.71 -12.79 -2.57
N THR A 45 -1.67 -12.02 -3.65
CA THR A 45 -0.51 -11.23 -4.03
C THR A 45 -0.56 -9.88 -3.33
N VAL A 46 0.46 -9.55 -2.54
CA VAL A 46 0.47 -8.35 -1.70
C VAL A 46 1.59 -7.39 -2.09
N ALA A 47 1.26 -6.10 -2.25
CA ALA A 47 2.25 -5.06 -2.42
C ALA A 47 2.90 -4.74 -1.07
N VAL A 48 4.23 -4.75 -1.05
CA VAL A 48 5.04 -4.42 0.13
C VAL A 48 6.23 -3.55 -0.26
N ALA A 49 6.59 -2.60 0.59
CA ALA A 49 7.88 -1.93 0.57
C ALA A 49 8.82 -2.66 1.53
N ASN A 50 10.13 -2.47 1.38
CA ASN A 50 11.09 -3.00 2.33
C ASN A 50 11.44 -1.93 3.37
N GLU A 51 10.62 -1.81 4.39
CA GLU A 51 10.74 -0.84 5.49
C GLU A 51 10.51 -1.52 6.84
N PRO A 52 11.51 -2.22 7.39
CA PRO A 52 11.40 -2.79 8.73
C PRO A 52 11.20 -1.69 9.79
N PRO A 53 10.34 -1.90 10.81
CA PRO A 53 9.63 -3.13 11.14
C PRO A 53 8.22 -3.24 10.51
N TYR A 54 7.80 -2.30 9.65
CA TYR A 54 6.49 -2.34 8.98
C TYR A 54 6.37 -3.54 8.04
N SER A 55 7.35 -3.71 7.16
CA SER A 55 7.48 -4.87 6.28
C SER A 55 8.96 -5.14 6.00
N ASP A 56 9.36 -6.41 6.02
CA ASP A 56 10.74 -6.86 5.86
C ASP A 56 10.77 -8.05 4.89
N ILE A 57 11.57 -7.95 3.84
CA ILE A 57 11.67 -8.96 2.80
C ILE A 57 12.94 -9.74 3.02
N LYS A 58 12.80 -11.04 3.27
CA LYS A 58 13.91 -11.96 3.47
C LYS A 58 14.50 -12.40 2.13
N GLY A 59 15.71 -12.90 2.17
CA GLY A 59 16.46 -13.32 0.99
C GLY A 59 15.83 -14.47 0.20
N ASP A 60 14.93 -15.24 0.81
CA ASP A 60 14.13 -16.30 0.18
C ASP A 60 12.80 -15.80 -0.42
N GLY A 61 12.53 -14.49 -0.34
CA GLY A 61 11.28 -13.87 -0.79
C GLY A 61 10.15 -13.91 0.24
N TYR A 62 10.37 -14.49 1.42
CA TYR A 62 9.41 -14.44 2.50
C TYR A 62 9.26 -13.00 3.01
N VAL A 63 8.01 -12.56 3.17
CA VAL A 63 7.71 -11.26 3.74
C VAL A 63 7.26 -11.40 5.19
N SER A 64 7.90 -10.63 6.08
CA SER A 64 7.58 -10.49 7.50
C SER A 64 7.41 -9.01 7.83
N GLY A 65 7.14 -8.72 9.09
CA GLY A 65 6.91 -7.37 9.58
C GLY A 65 5.48 -7.21 10.08
N ALA A 66 5.24 -6.14 10.83
CA ALA A 66 3.97 -5.96 11.53
C ALA A 66 2.76 -6.00 10.59
N ALA A 67 2.80 -5.28 9.46
CA ALA A 67 1.67 -5.24 8.53
C ALA A 67 1.44 -6.58 7.80
N PRO A 68 2.45 -7.22 7.17
CA PRO A 68 2.26 -8.53 6.54
C PRO A 68 1.86 -9.63 7.51
N ASP A 69 2.31 -9.59 8.77
CA ASP A 69 1.98 -10.64 9.73
C ASP A 69 0.54 -10.50 10.26
N VAL A 70 0.04 -9.27 10.47
CA VAL A 70 -1.38 -9.01 10.70
C VAL A 70 -2.21 -9.48 9.49
N ALA A 71 -1.83 -9.08 8.28
CA ALA A 71 -2.54 -9.48 7.08
C ALA A 71 -2.57 -11.00 6.89
N ARG A 72 -1.46 -11.70 7.17
CA ARG A 72 -1.39 -13.17 7.12
C ARG A 72 -2.34 -13.83 8.10
N ALA A 73 -2.40 -13.32 9.35
CA ALA A 73 -3.32 -13.84 10.35
C ALA A 73 -4.79 -13.65 9.92
N VAL A 74 -5.14 -12.48 9.40
CA VAL A 74 -6.48 -12.18 8.87
C VAL A 74 -6.80 -13.07 7.67
N MET A 75 -5.93 -13.12 6.66
CA MET A 75 -6.16 -13.88 5.43
C MET A 75 -6.26 -15.40 5.71
N LYS A 76 -5.51 -15.91 6.66
CA LYS A 76 -5.63 -17.30 7.12
C LYS A 76 -7.03 -17.58 7.68
N LYS A 77 -7.60 -16.68 8.49
CA LYS A 77 -8.98 -16.78 8.98
C LYS A 77 -10.00 -16.77 7.84
N LEU A 78 -9.71 -16.02 6.78
CA LEU A 78 -10.55 -15.95 5.57
C LEU A 78 -10.38 -17.14 4.62
N GLY A 79 -9.52 -18.12 4.93
CA GLY A 79 -9.29 -19.29 4.09
C GLY A 79 -8.23 -19.09 2.99
N VAL A 80 -7.42 -18.03 3.07
CA VAL A 80 -6.33 -17.74 2.13
C VAL A 80 -5.00 -17.83 2.90
N PRO A 81 -4.35 -19.00 2.95
CA PRO A 81 -3.23 -19.24 3.87
C PRO A 81 -1.91 -18.63 3.45
N GLU A 82 -1.73 -18.30 2.15
CA GLU A 82 -0.44 -17.84 1.62
C GLU A 82 -0.51 -16.37 1.18
N LEU A 83 0.52 -15.58 1.54
CA LEU A 83 0.77 -14.25 0.98
C LEU A 83 2.01 -14.28 0.10
N ARG A 84 1.87 -13.87 -1.16
CA ARG A 84 2.97 -13.71 -2.12
C ARG A 84 3.34 -12.25 -2.26
N ALA A 85 4.52 -11.89 -1.81
CA ALA A 85 4.97 -10.51 -1.83
C ALA A 85 5.36 -10.05 -3.24
N LYS A 86 4.90 -8.86 -3.61
CA LYS A 86 5.40 -8.08 -4.74
C LYS A 86 6.04 -6.81 -4.19
N VAL A 87 7.35 -6.73 -4.28
CA VAL A 87 8.10 -5.59 -3.78
C VAL A 87 7.90 -4.39 -4.69
N VAL A 88 7.38 -3.30 -4.12
CA VAL A 88 7.17 -2.04 -4.83
C VAL A 88 7.42 -0.86 -3.89
N GLY A 89 7.86 0.27 -4.42
CA GLY A 89 7.91 1.50 -3.62
C GLY A 89 6.51 2.04 -3.29
N TYR A 90 6.40 2.84 -2.22
CA TYR A 90 5.11 3.39 -1.76
C TYR A 90 4.30 4.09 -2.86
N GLY A 91 4.95 4.89 -3.70
CA GLY A 91 4.30 5.57 -4.82
C GLY A 91 3.73 4.65 -5.90
N ALA A 92 4.15 3.38 -5.93
CA ALA A 92 3.67 2.39 -6.90
C ALA A 92 2.56 1.48 -6.34
N MET A 93 2.30 1.49 -5.02
CA MET A 93 1.30 0.60 -4.40
C MET A 93 -0.12 0.89 -4.90
N ILE A 94 -0.55 2.15 -4.87
CA ILE A 94 -1.88 2.55 -5.35
C ILE A 94 -2.06 2.25 -6.84
N PRO A 95 -1.14 2.65 -7.74
CA PRO A 95 -1.20 2.23 -9.14
C PRO A 95 -1.25 0.71 -9.34
N ALA A 96 -0.55 -0.07 -8.50
CA ALA A 96 -0.59 -1.54 -8.59
C ALA A 96 -1.95 -2.12 -8.19
N LEU A 97 -2.58 -1.58 -7.14
CA LEU A 97 -3.95 -1.94 -6.70
C LEU A 97 -4.98 -1.58 -7.78
N MET A 98 -4.95 -0.34 -8.29
CA MET A 98 -5.89 0.11 -9.32
C MET A 98 -5.78 -0.71 -10.61
N ALA A 99 -4.57 -1.14 -10.98
CA ALA A 99 -4.31 -1.98 -12.15
C ALA A 99 -4.50 -3.49 -11.85
N ARG A 100 -4.99 -3.87 -10.67
CA ARG A 100 -5.17 -5.28 -10.23
C ARG A 100 -3.92 -6.15 -10.43
N ARG A 101 -2.74 -5.54 -10.24
CA ARG A 101 -1.44 -6.25 -10.27
C ARG A 101 -1.11 -6.90 -8.93
N VAL A 102 -1.82 -6.51 -7.90
CA VAL A 102 -1.81 -7.05 -6.55
C VAL A 102 -3.23 -7.02 -6.01
N ASP A 103 -3.54 -7.92 -5.10
CA ASP A 103 -4.85 -8.07 -4.51
C ASP A 103 -5.04 -7.11 -3.32
N MET A 104 -3.96 -6.81 -2.61
CA MET A 104 -3.95 -5.86 -1.50
C MET A 104 -2.55 -5.27 -1.30
N ALA A 105 -2.46 -4.19 -0.52
CA ALA A 105 -1.19 -3.66 -0.03
C ALA A 105 -1.15 -3.77 1.50
N THR A 106 -0.05 -4.31 2.01
CA THR A 106 0.17 -4.50 3.45
C THR A 106 1.62 -4.17 3.82
N SER A 107 1.90 -2.89 4.08
CA SER A 107 3.25 -2.39 4.28
C SER A 107 3.30 -1.12 5.15
N GLY A 108 2.25 -0.85 5.92
CA GLY A 108 2.17 0.41 6.64
C GLY A 108 1.82 1.61 5.75
N LEU A 109 1.07 1.39 4.67
CA LEU A 109 0.59 2.49 3.82
C LEU A 109 -0.43 3.33 4.58
N TYR A 110 -0.02 4.52 5.07
CA TYR A 110 -0.86 5.38 5.89
C TYR A 110 -2.17 5.77 5.21
N ILE A 111 -3.26 5.68 5.97
CA ILE A 111 -4.59 6.14 5.58
C ILE A 111 -4.55 7.66 5.48
N LYS A 112 -4.79 8.19 4.29
CA LYS A 112 -4.81 9.63 4.02
C LYS A 112 -5.97 9.98 3.09
N PRO A 113 -6.67 11.13 3.30
CA PRO A 113 -7.83 11.51 2.48
C PRO A 113 -7.56 11.42 0.98
N LYS A 114 -6.41 11.92 0.53
CA LYS A 114 -6.01 11.89 -0.88
C LYS A 114 -5.86 10.48 -1.46
N ARG A 115 -5.43 9.51 -0.66
CA ARG A 115 -5.32 8.10 -1.08
C ARG A 115 -6.68 7.43 -1.13
N CYS A 116 -7.59 7.80 -0.22
CA CYS A 116 -8.95 7.28 -0.15
C CYS A 116 -9.83 7.69 -1.35
N GLU A 117 -9.43 8.69 -2.13
CA GLU A 117 -10.07 9.03 -3.40
C GLU A 117 -9.90 7.94 -4.47
N SER A 118 -8.93 7.05 -4.34
CA SER A 118 -8.56 6.07 -5.37
C SER A 118 -8.63 4.61 -4.92
N ILE A 119 -8.53 4.36 -3.63
CA ILE A 119 -8.50 3.02 -3.01
C ILE A 119 -9.30 3.02 -1.73
N ILE A 120 -9.61 1.84 -1.22
CA ILE A 120 -10.24 1.65 0.08
C ILE A 120 -9.28 0.98 1.06
N TYR A 121 -9.46 1.25 2.35
CA TYR A 121 -8.65 0.71 3.43
C TYR A 121 -9.46 -0.19 4.37
N SER A 122 -8.79 -1.10 5.05
CA SER A 122 -9.31 -1.75 6.25
C SER A 122 -9.39 -0.77 7.43
N GLU A 123 -9.97 -1.22 8.53
CA GLU A 123 -9.72 -0.58 9.83
C GLU A 123 -8.19 -0.53 10.10
N PRO A 124 -7.71 0.49 10.86
CA PRO A 124 -6.28 0.65 11.13
C PRO A 124 -5.63 -0.61 11.72
N ASP A 125 -4.47 -0.99 11.20
CA ASP A 125 -3.66 -2.11 11.70
C ASP A 125 -2.36 -1.67 12.37
N LEU A 126 -1.81 -0.51 12.03
CA LEU A 126 -0.60 0.04 12.62
C LEU A 126 -0.70 1.56 12.77
N CYS A 127 -0.26 2.08 13.92
CA CYS A 127 -0.11 3.52 14.10
C CYS A 127 1.30 3.86 14.57
N GLY A 128 1.88 4.94 14.05
CA GLY A 128 3.24 5.36 14.38
C GLY A 128 3.47 6.85 14.20
N ALA A 129 4.43 7.38 14.94
CA ALA A 129 4.91 8.74 14.78
C ALA A 129 5.83 8.87 13.56
N GLU A 130 5.98 10.11 13.07
CA GLU A 130 7.00 10.48 12.09
C GLU A 130 8.33 10.78 12.79
N ALA A 131 9.44 10.60 12.07
CA ALA A 131 10.76 10.94 12.57
C ALA A 131 11.64 11.59 11.52
N PHE A 132 12.58 12.38 12.00
CA PHE A 132 13.76 12.79 11.24
C PHE A 132 15.00 12.09 11.79
N ALA A 133 15.89 11.67 10.90
CA ALA A 133 17.29 11.47 11.27
C ALA A 133 18.08 12.71 10.82
N VAL A 134 18.90 13.23 11.71
CA VAL A 134 19.73 14.42 11.51
C VAL A 134 21.15 14.16 12.01
N LYS A 135 22.08 15.06 11.71
CA LYS A 135 23.41 15.01 12.31
C LYS A 135 23.34 15.16 13.82
N LYS A 136 24.25 14.48 14.52
CA LYS A 136 24.34 14.50 15.99
C LYS A 136 24.35 15.93 16.55
N GLY A 137 23.52 16.16 17.56
CA GLY A 137 23.33 17.46 18.18
C GLY A 137 22.39 18.40 17.41
N ASN A 138 21.76 17.91 16.34
CA ASN A 138 20.80 18.66 15.50
C ASN A 138 21.22 20.11 15.25
N PRO A 139 22.37 20.35 14.62
CA PRO A 139 22.98 21.68 14.52
C PRO A 139 22.14 22.73 13.79
N LEU A 140 21.15 22.28 13.01
CA LEU A 140 20.20 23.14 12.29
C LEU A 140 18.88 23.32 13.05
N ASN A 141 18.75 22.73 14.26
CA ASN A 141 17.57 22.79 15.12
C ASN A 141 16.27 22.44 14.38
N ILE A 142 16.28 21.37 13.58
CA ILE A 142 15.13 20.90 12.80
C ILE A 142 14.25 20.02 13.68
N LEU A 143 13.03 20.50 13.97
CA LEU A 143 12.01 19.81 14.76
C LEU A 143 10.71 19.62 13.98
N THR A 144 10.50 20.44 12.95
CA THR A 144 9.29 20.50 12.13
C THR A 144 9.63 20.52 10.65
N TYR A 145 8.65 20.23 9.79
CA TYR A 145 8.82 20.44 8.35
C TYR A 145 8.90 21.93 7.99
N GLU A 146 8.26 22.80 8.77
CA GLU A 146 8.33 24.25 8.62
C GLU A 146 9.77 24.76 8.82
N ASP A 147 10.55 24.17 9.72
CA ASP A 147 11.97 24.54 9.92
C ASP A 147 12.78 24.27 8.64
N ILE A 148 12.47 23.16 7.94
CA ILE A 148 13.09 22.86 6.63
C ILE A 148 12.59 23.86 5.58
N GLY A 149 11.28 24.10 5.51
CA GLY A 149 10.69 25.00 4.52
C GLY A 149 11.14 26.45 4.63
N ASN A 150 11.35 26.94 5.86
CA ASN A 150 11.78 28.30 6.16
C ASN A 150 13.27 28.52 5.87
N ASN A 151 14.10 27.49 5.96
CA ASN A 151 15.53 27.58 5.62
C ASN A 151 15.79 26.96 4.24
N LYS A 152 15.87 27.80 3.22
CA LYS A 152 16.04 27.35 1.82
C LYS A 152 17.35 26.62 1.52
N ASN A 153 18.32 26.69 2.43
CA ASN A 153 19.58 25.95 2.31
C ASN A 153 19.51 24.54 2.88
N VAL A 154 18.44 24.22 3.65
CA VAL A 154 18.23 22.87 4.21
C VAL A 154 17.59 21.99 3.16
N THR A 155 18.12 20.78 3.00
CA THR A 155 17.58 19.75 2.12
C THR A 155 17.20 18.51 2.90
N MET A 156 16.16 17.82 2.44
CA MET A 156 15.71 16.57 3.04
C MET A 156 15.63 15.44 2.01
N THR A 157 15.65 14.20 2.48
CA THR A 157 15.33 13.03 1.67
C THR A 157 14.17 12.24 2.27
N THR A 158 13.35 11.71 1.39
CA THR A 158 12.27 10.77 1.68
C THR A 158 11.98 9.96 0.42
N CYS A 159 11.06 9.00 0.49
CA CYS A 159 10.66 8.18 -0.66
C CYS A 159 9.54 8.86 -1.47
N ALA A 160 9.51 8.55 -2.77
CA ALA A 160 8.42 9.00 -3.64
C ALA A 160 7.07 8.43 -3.19
N GLY A 161 6.05 9.30 -3.03
CA GLY A 161 4.70 8.91 -2.62
C GLY A 161 4.55 8.51 -1.15
N CYS A 162 5.61 8.65 -0.35
CA CYS A 162 5.56 8.49 1.09
C CYS A 162 4.77 9.61 1.76
N ALA A 163 4.36 9.38 3.01
CA ALA A 163 3.61 10.36 3.79
C ALA A 163 4.44 11.61 4.05
N GLU A 164 5.71 11.44 4.28
CA GLU A 164 6.69 12.49 4.60
C GLU A 164 6.89 13.47 3.44
N GLU A 165 6.84 12.99 2.19
CA GLU A 165 6.86 13.88 1.02
C GLU A 165 5.64 14.80 1.01
N ALA A 166 4.45 14.25 1.27
CA ALA A 166 3.22 15.04 1.35
C ALA A 166 3.26 16.04 2.51
N TYR A 167 3.67 15.60 3.70
CA TYR A 167 3.82 16.49 4.87
C TYR A 167 4.82 17.63 4.60
N ALA A 168 5.93 17.34 3.95
CA ALA A 168 6.93 18.36 3.60
C ALA A 168 6.33 19.43 2.67
N LEU A 169 5.68 18.99 1.58
CA LEU A 169 5.07 19.90 0.61
C LEU A 169 3.94 20.73 1.23
N GLU A 170 3.06 20.11 2.02
CA GLU A 170 1.95 20.78 2.71
C GLU A 170 2.43 21.87 3.70
N ARG A 171 3.65 21.71 4.23
CA ARG A 171 4.26 22.64 5.22
C ARG A 171 5.33 23.55 4.63
N GLY A 172 5.30 23.76 3.31
CA GLY A 172 6.09 24.77 2.63
C GLY A 172 7.53 24.38 2.29
N VAL A 173 7.91 23.12 2.44
CA VAL A 173 9.17 22.61 1.88
C VAL A 173 9.04 22.60 0.37
N SER A 174 9.96 23.26 -0.34
CA SER A 174 9.94 23.29 -1.79
C SER A 174 10.40 21.95 -2.39
N LYS A 175 9.93 21.63 -3.60
CA LYS A 175 10.36 20.41 -4.31
C LYS A 175 11.89 20.35 -4.49
N ASP A 176 12.54 21.47 -4.67
CA ASP A 176 14.00 21.54 -4.85
C ASP A 176 14.77 21.15 -3.57
N GLN A 177 14.14 21.33 -2.39
CA GLN A 177 14.70 20.91 -1.10
C GLN A 177 14.51 19.41 -0.85
N ILE A 178 13.61 18.73 -1.58
CA ILE A 178 13.30 17.31 -1.40
C ILE A 178 14.12 16.48 -2.41
N LYS A 179 14.94 15.58 -1.90
CA LYS A 179 15.69 14.61 -2.70
C LYS A 179 15.07 13.22 -2.48
N ILE A 180 14.56 12.64 -3.55
CA ILE A 180 13.92 11.33 -3.46
C ILE A 180 14.97 10.23 -3.31
N MET A 181 14.86 9.43 -2.26
CA MET A 181 15.66 8.22 -2.07
C MET A 181 15.03 7.02 -2.81
N THR A 182 15.86 6.09 -3.22
CA THR A 182 15.42 4.82 -3.83
C THR A 182 14.97 3.81 -2.77
N ASP A 183 15.63 3.83 -1.62
CA ASP A 183 15.38 2.98 -0.46
C ASP A 183 15.91 3.65 0.82
N PRO A 184 15.47 3.24 2.01
CA PRO A 184 15.92 3.84 3.26
C PRO A 184 17.44 3.80 3.48
N PRO A 185 18.17 2.70 3.17
CA PRO A 185 19.64 2.70 3.26
C PRO A 185 20.32 3.76 2.39
N SER A 186 19.83 3.98 1.15
CA SER A 186 20.37 5.00 0.25
C SER A 186 20.13 6.41 0.77
N GLY A 187 18.92 6.68 1.30
CA GLY A 187 18.58 7.97 1.90
C GLY A 187 19.45 8.30 3.09
N LYS A 188 19.66 7.34 4.00
CA LYS A 188 20.58 7.49 5.11
C LYS A 188 22.01 7.78 4.64
N LYS A 189 22.50 7.08 3.61
CA LYS A 189 23.83 7.36 3.05
C LYS A 189 23.94 8.79 2.51
N MET A 190 22.87 9.33 1.94
CA MET A 190 22.83 10.75 1.53
C MET A 190 23.00 11.67 2.73
N LEU A 191 22.37 11.39 3.86
CA LEU A 191 22.53 12.15 5.11
C LEU A 191 23.95 12.05 5.65
N GLN A 192 24.53 10.86 5.74
CA GLN A 192 25.91 10.64 6.20
C GLN A 192 26.94 11.39 5.36
N GLN A 193 26.74 11.44 4.06
CA GLN A 193 27.61 12.13 3.12
C GLN A 193 27.39 13.65 3.07
N GLY A 194 26.41 14.19 3.83
CA GLY A 194 26.06 15.60 3.80
C GLY A 194 25.45 16.06 2.49
N ARG A 195 24.88 15.13 1.70
CA ARG A 195 24.15 15.44 0.46
C ARG A 195 22.73 15.94 0.76
N VAL A 196 22.23 15.64 1.94
CA VAL A 196 21.01 16.16 2.55
C VAL A 196 21.25 16.39 4.03
N ASP A 197 20.45 17.24 4.64
CA ASP A 197 20.55 17.61 6.06
C ASP A 197 19.61 16.79 6.93
N VAL A 198 18.49 16.33 6.35
CA VAL A 198 17.41 15.61 7.03
C VAL A 198 17.05 14.35 6.23
N PHE A 199 16.93 13.23 6.93
CA PHE A 199 16.27 12.03 6.41
C PHE A 199 14.91 11.92 7.12
N ALA A 200 13.82 11.89 6.38
CA ALA A 200 12.47 11.79 6.90
C ALA A 200 11.83 10.45 6.53
N LEU A 201 11.35 9.73 7.54
CA LEU A 201 10.63 8.45 7.39
C LEU A 201 9.81 8.20 8.67
N SER A 202 9.02 7.13 8.66
CA SER A 202 8.29 6.67 9.85
C SER A 202 9.22 6.51 11.07
N GLY A 203 8.68 6.74 12.27
CA GLY A 203 9.49 6.74 13.50
C GLY A 203 10.18 5.41 13.75
N LEU A 204 9.44 4.30 13.69
CA LEU A 204 10.00 2.98 13.93
C LEU A 204 10.95 2.54 12.81
N GLY A 205 10.65 2.87 11.55
CA GLY A 205 11.54 2.61 10.42
C GLY A 205 12.87 3.35 10.54
N THR A 206 12.83 4.63 10.92
CA THR A 206 14.03 5.44 11.18
C THR A 206 14.83 4.88 12.36
N ALA A 207 14.16 4.53 13.47
CA ALA A 207 14.81 3.97 14.66
C ALA A 207 15.51 2.63 14.37
N ASP A 208 14.83 1.72 13.65
CA ASP A 208 15.40 0.43 13.23
C ASP A 208 16.62 0.64 12.32
N LEU A 209 16.51 1.54 11.35
CA LEU A 209 17.60 1.85 10.43
C LEU A 209 18.84 2.40 11.16
N LEU A 210 18.65 3.36 12.07
CA LEU A 210 19.77 3.94 12.84
C LEU A 210 20.39 2.92 13.80
N LYS A 211 19.56 2.10 14.47
CA LYS A 211 20.02 1.04 15.36
C LYS A 211 20.89 0.01 14.63
N LYS A 212 20.44 -0.49 13.48
CA LYS A 212 21.19 -1.48 12.69
C LYS A 212 22.54 -0.96 12.19
N MET A 213 22.66 0.33 11.98
CA MET A 213 23.88 0.92 11.44
C MET A 213 24.84 1.44 12.51
N ASN A 214 24.40 1.55 13.77
CA ASN A 214 25.20 1.96 14.92
C ASN A 214 26.13 3.17 14.61
N ASP A 215 25.57 4.21 13.98
CA ASP A 215 26.33 5.40 13.57
C ASP A 215 26.16 6.52 14.59
N PRO A 216 27.19 6.81 15.40
CA PRO A 216 27.10 7.81 16.45
C PRO A 216 27.08 9.27 15.92
N SER A 217 27.29 9.47 14.62
CA SER A 217 27.25 10.80 13.99
C SER A 217 25.83 11.29 13.67
N LEU A 218 24.83 10.39 13.85
CA LEU A 218 23.43 10.69 13.59
C LEU A 218 22.60 10.58 14.87
N GLU A 219 21.47 11.26 14.87
CA GLU A 219 20.45 11.12 15.92
C GLU A 219 19.05 11.20 15.33
N ILE A 220 18.08 10.75 16.11
CA ILE A 220 16.66 10.76 15.75
C ILE A 220 15.95 11.90 16.47
N VAL A 221 15.12 12.62 15.72
CA VAL A 221 14.13 13.57 16.22
C VAL A 221 12.76 12.90 16.07
N MET A 222 12.14 12.50 17.17
CA MET A 222 10.86 11.79 17.17
C MET A 222 10.07 12.08 18.44
N PRO A 223 8.79 12.41 18.37
CA PRO A 223 8.02 12.63 17.14
C PRO A 223 8.42 13.93 16.44
N VAL A 224 8.17 14.01 15.12
CA VAL A 224 8.24 15.29 14.39
C VAL A 224 7.13 16.19 14.91
N THR A 225 7.50 17.38 15.40
CA THR A 225 6.53 18.32 15.98
C THR A 225 5.55 18.81 14.92
N GLY A 226 4.27 18.94 15.30
CA GLY A 226 3.21 19.42 14.42
C GLY A 226 2.68 18.39 13.42
N VAL A 227 3.18 17.15 13.43
CA VAL A 227 2.65 16.05 12.62
C VAL A 227 1.86 15.08 13.51
N PRO A 228 0.60 14.81 13.20
CA PRO A 228 -0.17 13.82 13.95
C PRO A 228 0.40 12.42 13.73
N MET A 229 0.12 11.52 14.66
CA MET A 229 0.42 10.10 14.49
C MET A 229 -0.28 9.57 13.22
N GLY A 230 0.49 8.96 12.33
CA GLY A 230 -0.03 8.32 11.13
C GLY A 230 -0.54 6.91 11.45
N CYS A 231 -1.68 6.53 10.87
CA CYS A 231 -2.18 5.17 10.98
C CYS A 231 -2.34 4.54 9.60
N ALA A 232 -1.96 3.29 9.49
CA ALA A 232 -2.05 2.47 8.29
C ALA A 232 -3.16 1.44 8.42
N GLY A 233 -3.56 0.88 7.29
CA GLY A 233 -4.43 -0.27 7.17
C GLY A 233 -4.05 -1.07 5.92
N ALA A 234 -4.55 -2.28 5.80
CA ALA A 234 -4.51 -3.00 4.55
C ALA A 234 -5.30 -2.22 3.49
N ALA A 235 -4.74 -2.07 2.29
CA ALA A 235 -5.38 -1.31 1.23
C ALA A 235 -5.80 -2.22 0.07
N PHE A 236 -6.95 -1.89 -0.53
CA PHE A 236 -7.60 -2.68 -1.57
C PHE A 236 -7.99 -1.80 -2.76
N ASN A 237 -8.26 -2.43 -3.90
CA ASN A 237 -8.92 -1.74 -5.01
C ASN A 237 -10.29 -1.22 -4.56
N SER A 238 -10.71 -0.06 -5.06
CA SER A 238 -11.98 0.59 -4.68
C SER A 238 -13.23 -0.29 -4.92
N ASP A 239 -13.17 -1.22 -5.86
CA ASP A 239 -14.27 -2.12 -6.18
C ASP A 239 -14.37 -3.32 -5.21
N ASP A 240 -13.34 -3.60 -4.43
CA ASP A 240 -13.23 -4.80 -3.58
C ASP A 240 -13.87 -4.59 -2.19
N THR A 241 -15.02 -3.91 -2.15
CA THR A 241 -15.72 -3.54 -0.90
C THR A 241 -16.13 -4.75 -0.07
N ALA A 242 -16.56 -5.84 -0.70
CA ALA A 242 -16.92 -7.08 -0.02
C ALA A 242 -15.69 -7.78 0.59
N PHE A 243 -14.56 -7.80 -0.13
CA PHE A 243 -13.31 -8.33 0.39
C PHE A 243 -12.81 -7.51 1.58
N ARG A 244 -12.79 -6.18 1.46
CA ARG A 244 -12.43 -5.28 2.56
C ARG A 244 -13.34 -5.48 3.79
N ALA A 245 -14.67 -5.64 3.60
CA ALA A 245 -15.60 -5.87 4.70
C ALA A 245 -15.32 -7.20 5.44
N ALA A 246 -15.09 -8.29 4.70
CA ALA A 246 -14.70 -9.58 5.29
C ALA A 246 -13.35 -9.49 6.02
N TYR A 247 -12.39 -8.72 5.45
CA TYR A 247 -11.10 -8.47 6.09
C TYR A 247 -11.27 -7.72 7.42
N ASP A 248 -12.10 -6.67 7.45
CA ASP A 248 -12.37 -5.87 8.66
C ASP A 248 -13.02 -6.71 9.76
N GLU A 249 -13.94 -7.62 9.40
CA GLU A 249 -14.58 -8.53 10.34
C GLU A 249 -13.56 -9.49 10.98
N ALA A 250 -12.72 -10.13 10.16
CA ALA A 250 -11.66 -11.01 10.66
C ALA A 250 -10.58 -10.24 11.44
N LEU A 251 -10.27 -9.00 11.06
CA LEU A 251 -9.35 -8.13 11.81
C LEU A 251 -9.95 -7.73 13.18
N ALA A 252 -11.27 -7.47 13.24
CA ALA A 252 -11.94 -7.18 14.51
C ALA A 252 -11.88 -8.36 15.47
N GLU A 253 -12.09 -9.60 14.97
CA GLU A 253 -11.90 -10.83 15.78
C GLU A 253 -10.45 -10.95 16.28
N LEU A 254 -9.46 -10.71 15.41
CA LEU A 254 -8.04 -10.76 15.77
C LEU A 254 -7.71 -9.74 16.87
N LYS A 255 -8.29 -8.54 16.80
CA LYS A 255 -8.16 -7.49 17.82
C LYS A 255 -8.83 -7.89 19.14
N ALA A 256 -10.03 -8.44 19.08
CA ALA A 256 -10.80 -8.83 20.26
C ALA A 256 -10.18 -10.02 21.02
N SER A 257 -9.52 -10.95 20.32
CA SER A 257 -8.86 -12.11 20.93
C SER A 257 -7.53 -11.77 21.63
N GLY A 258 -6.96 -10.58 21.37
CA GLY A 258 -5.61 -10.21 21.82
C GLY A 258 -4.49 -10.72 20.92
N GLU A 259 -4.78 -11.55 19.92
CA GLU A 259 -3.79 -12.05 18.96
C GLU A 259 -3.15 -10.91 18.16
N PHE A 260 -3.92 -9.87 17.84
CA PHE A 260 -3.42 -8.66 17.19
C PHE A 260 -2.27 -8.01 17.98
N ALA A 261 -2.44 -7.82 19.30
CA ALA A 261 -1.41 -7.24 20.16
C ALA A 261 -0.14 -8.12 20.17
N ALA A 262 -0.32 -9.45 20.28
CA ALA A 262 0.78 -10.40 20.26
C ALA A 262 1.58 -10.36 18.93
N ILE A 263 0.95 -9.95 17.82
CA ILE A 263 1.63 -9.79 16.53
C ILE A 263 2.38 -8.45 16.46
N VAL A 264 1.75 -7.32 16.84
CA VAL A 264 2.31 -6.01 16.53
C VAL A 264 3.29 -5.48 17.57
N GLU A 265 3.12 -5.83 18.85
CA GLU A 265 3.97 -5.32 19.94
C GLU A 265 5.44 -5.77 19.87
N PRO A 266 5.78 -6.99 19.45
CA PRO A 266 7.16 -7.38 19.23
C PRO A 266 7.90 -6.54 18.18
N TYR A 267 7.16 -5.91 17.26
CA TYR A 267 7.69 -4.98 16.27
C TYR A 267 7.83 -3.55 16.79
N GLY A 268 7.39 -3.28 18.03
CA GLY A 268 7.45 -1.96 18.67
C GLY A 268 6.20 -1.09 18.44
N PHE A 269 5.16 -1.62 17.81
CA PHE A 269 3.89 -0.91 17.66
C PHE A 269 3.03 -1.01 18.92
N SER A 270 2.28 0.04 19.21
CA SER A 270 1.29 0.03 20.30
C SER A 270 -0.05 -0.48 19.79
N ALA A 271 -0.46 -1.67 20.22
CA ALA A 271 -1.80 -2.18 19.96
C ALA A 271 -2.87 -1.21 20.50
N ALA A 272 -2.68 -0.68 21.72
CA ALA A 272 -3.60 0.28 22.32
C ALA A 272 -3.80 1.55 21.49
N ALA A 273 -2.72 2.11 20.92
CA ALA A 273 -2.81 3.28 20.05
C ALA A 273 -3.62 2.99 18.77
N THR A 274 -3.44 1.81 18.19
CA THR A 274 -4.18 1.39 17.00
C THR A 274 -5.66 1.11 17.31
N LEU A 275 -5.97 0.54 18.47
CA LEU A 275 -7.35 0.27 18.90
C LEU A 275 -8.14 1.54 19.25
N ALA A 276 -7.46 2.65 19.53
CA ALA A 276 -8.07 3.93 19.91
C ALA A 276 -8.62 4.72 18.70
N VAL A 277 -8.34 4.29 17.47
CA VAL A 277 -8.70 5.03 16.24
C VAL A 277 -9.46 4.14 15.26
N LYS A 278 -10.19 4.79 14.36
CA LYS A 278 -10.94 4.13 13.29
C LYS A 278 -10.53 4.68 11.93
N ARG A 279 -10.78 3.92 10.86
CA ARG A 279 -10.58 4.39 9.48
C ARG A 279 -11.26 5.72 9.21
N ASP A 280 -12.50 5.90 9.70
CA ASP A 280 -13.30 7.10 9.49
C ASP A 280 -12.67 8.36 10.10
N ASP A 281 -11.77 8.23 11.06
CA ASP A 281 -11.01 9.37 11.60
C ASP A 281 -10.05 9.97 10.55
N PHE A 282 -9.67 9.20 9.55
CA PHE A 282 -8.75 9.58 8.47
C PHE A 282 -9.42 9.75 7.13
N CYS A 283 -10.45 8.95 6.84
CA CYS A 283 -11.16 8.92 5.56
C CYS A 283 -12.67 8.73 5.81
N PRO A 284 -13.38 9.79 6.19
CA PRO A 284 -14.81 9.69 6.44
C PRO A 284 -15.57 9.13 5.23
N GLY A 285 -16.36 8.06 5.46
CA GLY A 285 -17.21 7.46 4.44
C GLY A 285 -16.50 6.54 3.41
N ASN A 286 -15.26 6.12 3.69
CA ASN A 286 -14.50 5.18 2.84
C ASN A 286 -14.69 3.71 3.27
#